data_209ace9870bbf2030878b054369acb45
#
_entry.id   209ace9870bbf2030878b054369acb45
#
_cell.length_a   1.000
_cell.length_b   1.000
_cell.length_c   1.000
_cell.angle_alpha   90.00
_cell.angle_beta   90.00
_cell.angle_gamma   90.00
#
_symmetry.space_group_name_H-M   'P 1'
#
loop_
_entity.id
_entity.type
_entity.pdbx_description
1 polymer ?
#
loop_
_entity_poly.entity_id
_entity_poly.type
_entity_poly.pdbx_seq_one_letter_code
_entity_poly.pdbx_strand_id
1 'polypeptide(L)'
;FKEEFGMNKYQHLFSPVKIGTVEVPNRIALLPMGVFSPRMMNNDGSYTKDGADYYIERAKGGTGLIITGLVPVPKGAGLPSIVNDVKSYTENMKYLADGVHKYGSKVFVMLTAMSGRASIHPTDPAPSSMPNVWDPSKNNPEMSIEDIHQYIEWFAQGAKAAKDAGIDGVEIHAVHEGYLLDQFTIAAWNKRNDEY
;
A
#
# COMPACT_ATOMS: atom_id res chain seq x y z
N PHE A 1 -0.50 2.76 -32.65
CA PHE A 1 -1.23 2.72 -31.36
C PHE A 1 -1.85 4.08 -31.01
N LYS A 2 -1.11 5.21 -31.17
CA LYS A 2 -1.64 6.56 -30.85
C LYS A 2 -2.72 7.05 -31.82
N GLU A 3 -2.65 6.71 -33.09
CA GLU A 3 -3.61 7.10 -34.13
C GLU A 3 -4.87 6.22 -34.15
N GLU A 4 -4.74 4.97 -33.73
CA GLU A 4 -5.78 3.93 -33.83
C GLU A 4 -6.91 4.11 -32.79
N PHE A 5 -6.66 4.81 -31.67
CA PHE A 5 -7.62 5.01 -30.57
C PHE A 5 -8.19 6.44 -30.46
N GLY A 6 -8.05 7.27 -31.49
CA GLY A 6 -8.63 8.62 -31.46
C GLY A 6 -8.11 9.51 -30.33
N MET A 7 -6.83 9.36 -29.97
CA MET A 7 -6.19 10.05 -28.82
C MET A 7 -6.25 11.58 -28.95
N ASN A 8 -6.43 12.10 -30.14
CA ASN A 8 -6.66 13.54 -30.36
C ASN A 8 -7.96 14.04 -29.71
N LYS A 9 -8.95 13.16 -29.50
CA LYS A 9 -10.23 13.52 -28.85
C LYS A 9 -10.10 13.66 -27.33
N TYR A 10 -9.13 12.96 -26.71
CA TYR A 10 -8.96 12.89 -25.25
C TYR A 10 -7.57 13.37 -24.82
N GLN A 11 -7.16 14.53 -25.32
CA GLN A 11 -5.81 15.08 -25.11
C GLN A 11 -5.40 15.15 -23.63
N HIS A 12 -6.34 15.55 -22.76
CA HIS A 12 -6.06 15.64 -21.31
C HIS A 12 -5.85 14.27 -20.66
N LEU A 13 -6.60 13.24 -21.08
CA LEU A 13 -6.46 11.88 -20.55
C LEU A 13 -5.07 11.29 -20.87
N PHE A 14 -4.57 11.57 -22.07
CA PHE A 14 -3.30 11.02 -22.56
C PHE A 14 -2.12 12.01 -22.43
N SER A 15 -2.31 13.12 -21.71
CA SER A 15 -1.21 14.02 -21.38
C SER A 15 -0.52 13.59 -20.08
N PRO A 16 0.80 13.78 -19.97
CA PRO A 16 1.52 13.45 -18.74
C PRO A 16 1.07 14.34 -17.57
N VAL A 17 1.30 13.81 -16.37
CA VAL A 17 1.05 14.52 -15.11
C VAL A 17 2.20 14.23 -14.14
N LYS A 18 2.56 15.20 -13.30
CA LYS A 18 3.55 15.03 -12.23
C LYS A 18 2.85 14.76 -10.89
N ILE A 19 3.34 13.74 -10.19
CA ILE A 19 3.02 13.45 -8.79
C ILE A 19 4.33 13.60 -8.02
N GLY A 20 4.49 14.71 -7.31
CA GLY A 20 5.78 15.08 -6.74
C GLY A 20 6.83 15.24 -7.84
N THR A 21 7.90 14.43 -7.77
CA THR A 21 8.98 14.40 -8.78
C THR A 21 8.76 13.36 -9.87
N VAL A 22 7.75 12.50 -9.75
CA VAL A 22 7.47 11.40 -10.68
C VAL A 22 6.60 11.90 -11.83
N GLU A 23 7.06 11.76 -13.06
CA GLU A 23 6.26 12.02 -14.26
C GLU A 23 5.54 10.75 -14.69
N VAL A 24 4.21 10.78 -14.66
CA VAL A 24 3.30 9.72 -15.09
C VAL A 24 2.87 10.00 -16.52
N PRO A 25 2.97 9.06 -17.48
CA PRO A 25 2.84 9.34 -18.92
C PRO A 25 1.42 9.68 -19.37
N ASN A 26 0.41 9.34 -18.60
CA ASN A 26 -1.00 9.67 -18.86
C ASN A 26 -1.80 9.68 -17.56
N ARG A 27 -3.09 10.02 -17.62
CA ARG A 27 -3.95 10.17 -16.44
C ARG A 27 -4.82 8.94 -16.17
N ILE A 28 -4.42 7.78 -16.67
CA ILE A 28 -5.08 6.50 -16.40
C ILE A 28 -4.32 5.81 -15.27
N ALA A 29 -5.00 5.58 -14.15
CA ALA A 29 -4.43 4.88 -13.01
C ALA A 29 -5.19 3.60 -12.69
N LEU A 30 -4.46 2.52 -12.41
CA LEU A 30 -4.99 1.36 -11.70
C LEU A 30 -4.96 1.68 -10.21
N LEU A 31 -6.14 1.74 -9.60
CA LEU A 31 -6.28 1.99 -8.16
C LEU A 31 -5.96 0.74 -7.34
N PRO A 32 -5.59 0.90 -6.05
CA PRO A 32 -5.23 -0.22 -5.20
C PRO A 32 -6.38 -1.20 -5.01
N MET A 33 -6.08 -2.48 -5.20
CA MET A 33 -6.99 -3.57 -4.86
C MET A 33 -6.18 -4.67 -4.17
N GLY A 34 -6.59 -5.05 -2.96
CA GLY A 34 -5.92 -6.09 -2.18
C GLY A 34 -6.03 -7.45 -2.85
N VAL A 35 -4.90 -8.12 -3.01
CA VAL A 35 -4.82 -9.49 -3.53
C VAL A 35 -4.06 -10.31 -2.50
N PHE A 36 -4.76 -10.69 -1.42
CA PHE A 36 -4.20 -11.51 -0.35
C PHE A 36 -4.38 -12.99 -0.67
N SER A 37 -3.39 -13.56 -1.33
CA SER A 37 -3.35 -14.97 -1.64
C SER A 37 -1.90 -15.43 -1.72
N PRO A 38 -1.54 -16.62 -1.19
CA PRO A 38 -0.19 -17.18 -1.33
C PRO A 38 0.26 -17.34 -2.78
N ARG A 39 -0.69 -17.35 -3.72
CA ARG A 39 -0.40 -17.36 -5.15
C ARG A 39 0.11 -16.00 -5.65
N MET A 40 -0.31 -14.91 -5.02
CA MET A 40 -0.07 -13.55 -5.52
C MET A 40 0.95 -12.78 -4.68
N MET A 41 1.12 -13.16 -3.41
CA MET A 41 1.98 -12.44 -2.45
C MET A 41 2.81 -13.43 -1.62
N ASN A 42 4.08 -13.09 -1.43
CA ASN A 42 5.03 -13.82 -0.57
C ASN A 42 4.90 -13.36 0.89
N ASN A 43 5.48 -14.10 1.83
CA ASN A 43 5.44 -13.78 3.26
C ASN A 43 6.20 -12.50 3.64
N ASP A 44 7.12 -12.04 2.79
CA ASP A 44 7.83 -10.77 2.92
C ASP A 44 7.01 -9.56 2.39
N GLY A 45 5.76 -9.77 1.98
CA GLY A 45 4.90 -8.73 1.41
C GLY A 45 5.19 -8.39 -0.04
N SER A 46 6.19 -8.99 -0.68
CA SER A 46 6.43 -8.83 -2.12
C SER A 46 5.41 -9.61 -2.94
N TYR A 47 5.25 -9.22 -4.20
CA TYR A 47 4.44 -9.99 -5.13
C TYR A 47 5.21 -11.20 -5.68
N THR A 48 4.53 -12.34 -5.77
CA THR A 48 5.02 -13.48 -6.56
C THR A 48 5.12 -13.08 -8.04
N LYS A 49 5.69 -13.96 -8.86
CA LYS A 49 5.69 -13.71 -10.31
C LYS A 49 4.28 -13.55 -10.88
N ASP A 50 3.32 -14.37 -10.46
CA ASP A 50 1.90 -14.26 -10.91
C ASP A 50 1.29 -12.92 -10.45
N GLY A 51 1.59 -12.49 -9.22
CA GLY A 51 1.14 -11.19 -8.68
C GLY A 51 1.76 -10.01 -9.43
N ALA A 52 3.04 -10.06 -9.73
CA ALA A 52 3.71 -9.02 -10.49
C ALA A 52 3.21 -8.99 -11.95
N ASP A 53 3.06 -10.13 -12.60
CA ASP A 53 2.54 -10.22 -13.97
C ASP A 53 1.13 -9.64 -14.09
N TYR A 54 0.29 -9.78 -13.06
CA TYR A 54 -1.02 -9.13 -13.01
C TYR A 54 -0.92 -7.61 -13.22
N TYR A 55 0.03 -6.94 -12.57
CA TYR A 55 0.26 -5.50 -12.72
C TYR A 55 0.97 -5.16 -14.03
N ILE A 56 1.94 -5.97 -14.44
CA ILE A 56 2.69 -5.78 -15.69
C ILE A 56 1.77 -5.81 -16.91
N GLU A 57 0.77 -6.69 -16.94
CA GLU A 57 -0.21 -6.74 -18.04
C GLU A 57 -1.05 -5.44 -18.13
N ARG A 58 -1.30 -4.73 -17.03
CA ARG A 58 -1.98 -3.42 -17.04
C ARG A 58 -1.06 -2.34 -17.59
N ALA A 59 0.23 -2.37 -17.24
CA ALA A 59 1.23 -1.49 -17.81
C ALA A 59 1.34 -1.68 -19.33
N LYS A 60 1.38 -2.92 -19.79
CA LYS A 60 1.37 -3.30 -21.21
C LYS A 60 0.13 -2.80 -21.94
N GLY A 61 -1.03 -2.73 -21.25
CA GLY A 61 -2.28 -2.15 -21.75
C GLY A 61 -2.27 -0.63 -21.81
N GLY A 62 -1.22 0.06 -21.36
CA GLY A 62 -1.08 1.51 -21.46
C GLY A 62 -1.53 2.30 -20.22
N THR A 63 -1.80 1.64 -19.08
CA THR A 63 -2.06 2.32 -17.80
C THR A 63 -0.84 3.11 -17.38
N GLY A 64 -0.98 4.43 -17.16
CA GLY A 64 0.16 5.31 -16.84
C GLY A 64 0.70 5.13 -15.43
N LEU A 65 -0.19 4.95 -14.46
CA LEU A 65 0.16 4.71 -13.07
C LEU A 65 -0.48 3.43 -12.56
N ILE A 66 0.31 2.59 -11.91
CA ILE A 66 -0.18 1.40 -11.22
C ILE A 66 0.07 1.60 -9.73
N ILE A 67 -1.00 1.59 -8.93
CA ILE A 67 -0.91 1.55 -7.48
C ILE A 67 -1.28 0.13 -7.07
N THR A 68 -0.34 -0.57 -6.43
CA THR A 68 -0.59 -1.97 -6.04
C THR A 68 -1.60 -2.08 -4.92
N GLY A 69 -2.11 -3.28 -4.67
CA GLY A 69 -2.90 -3.54 -3.47
C GLY A 69 -2.10 -3.36 -2.18
N LEU A 70 -2.78 -3.54 -1.07
CA LEU A 70 -2.23 -3.37 0.29
C LEU A 70 -0.97 -4.20 0.49
N VAL A 71 0.10 -3.56 0.95
CA VAL A 71 1.32 -4.23 1.44
C VAL A 71 1.49 -3.87 2.92
N PRO A 72 1.31 -4.83 3.83
CA PRO A 72 1.45 -4.58 5.26
C PRO A 72 2.88 -4.23 5.64
N VAL A 73 3.03 -3.27 6.56
CA VAL A 73 4.32 -2.91 7.13
C VAL A 73 4.55 -3.47 8.55
N PRO A 74 3.52 -3.71 9.41
CA PRO A 74 3.77 -4.18 10.76
C PRO A 74 4.37 -5.59 10.78
N LYS A 75 5.24 -5.83 11.75
CA LYS A 75 5.78 -7.15 12.05
C LYS A 75 4.80 -7.94 12.92
N GLY A 76 4.54 -9.19 12.56
CA GLY A 76 3.68 -10.06 13.38
C GLY A 76 2.34 -10.38 12.73
N ALA A 77 1.38 -10.85 13.55
CA ALA A 77 0.00 -11.16 13.16
C ALA A 77 -0.16 -12.23 12.05
N GLY A 78 0.91 -12.97 11.68
CA GLY A 78 0.83 -14.01 10.65
C GLY A 78 0.53 -13.49 9.24
N LEU A 79 0.61 -12.18 9.02
CA LEU A 79 0.40 -11.56 7.72
C LEU A 79 1.74 -11.37 6.97
N PRO A 80 1.71 -11.44 5.62
CA PRO A 80 2.83 -10.96 4.83
C PRO A 80 3.20 -9.53 5.22
N SER A 81 4.48 -9.24 5.38
CA SER A 81 4.92 -7.88 5.73
C SER A 81 6.33 -7.61 5.25
N ILE A 82 6.58 -6.38 4.79
CA ILE A 82 7.89 -5.92 4.30
C ILE A 82 8.96 -6.12 5.38
N VAL A 83 8.66 -5.80 6.63
CA VAL A 83 9.64 -5.87 7.72
C VAL A 83 9.94 -7.29 8.21
N ASN A 84 9.24 -8.32 7.71
CA ASN A 84 9.58 -9.71 7.98
C ASN A 84 10.91 -10.09 7.31
N ASP A 85 11.14 -9.63 6.07
CA ASP A 85 12.39 -9.81 5.34
C ASP A 85 12.56 -8.70 4.28
N VAL A 86 13.09 -7.56 4.72
CA VAL A 86 13.31 -6.38 3.87
C VAL A 86 14.18 -6.67 2.65
N LYS A 87 15.19 -7.56 2.81
CA LYS A 87 16.09 -7.92 1.73
C LYS A 87 15.37 -8.71 0.65
N SER A 88 14.66 -9.76 1.04
CA SER A 88 13.86 -10.58 0.12
C SER A 88 12.80 -9.74 -0.59
N TYR A 89 12.07 -8.90 0.15
CA TYR A 89 11.11 -7.96 -0.43
C TYR A 89 11.75 -7.09 -1.53
N THR A 90 12.87 -6.45 -1.22
CA THR A 90 13.57 -5.56 -2.16
C THR A 90 14.00 -6.29 -3.42
N GLU A 91 14.54 -7.50 -3.28
CA GLU A 91 14.98 -8.31 -4.42
C GLU A 91 13.80 -8.77 -5.29
N ASN A 92 12.71 -9.23 -4.68
CA ASN A 92 11.54 -9.73 -5.40
C ASN A 92 10.77 -8.61 -6.13
N MET A 93 10.66 -7.42 -5.51
CA MET A 93 9.91 -6.30 -6.09
C MET A 93 10.59 -5.66 -7.30
N LYS A 94 11.88 -5.90 -7.53
CA LYS A 94 12.58 -5.47 -8.77
C LYS A 94 11.93 -6.01 -10.02
N TYR A 95 11.47 -7.26 -10.01
CA TYR A 95 10.78 -7.85 -11.15
C TYR A 95 9.50 -7.07 -11.53
N LEU A 96 8.72 -6.64 -10.54
CA LEU A 96 7.55 -5.80 -10.76
C LEU A 96 7.95 -4.43 -11.32
N ALA A 97 8.91 -3.76 -10.69
CA ALA A 97 9.36 -2.42 -11.10
C ALA A 97 9.87 -2.44 -12.55
N ASP A 98 10.80 -3.33 -12.87
CA ASP A 98 11.38 -3.47 -14.21
C ASP A 98 10.31 -3.83 -15.26
N GLY A 99 9.39 -4.72 -14.91
CA GLY A 99 8.31 -5.15 -15.80
C GLY A 99 7.34 -4.03 -16.14
N VAL A 100 6.96 -3.19 -15.15
CA VAL A 100 6.10 -2.02 -15.35
C VAL A 100 6.82 -0.93 -16.14
N HIS A 101 8.07 -0.64 -15.79
CA HIS A 101 8.89 0.38 -16.46
C HIS A 101 9.16 0.06 -17.93
N LYS A 102 9.25 -1.23 -18.30
CA LYS A 102 9.41 -1.67 -19.68
C LYS A 102 8.35 -1.08 -20.62
N TYR A 103 7.17 -0.78 -20.12
CA TYR A 103 6.06 -0.20 -20.88
C TYR A 103 5.89 1.32 -20.66
N GLY A 104 6.85 1.96 -19.96
CA GLY A 104 6.84 3.39 -19.66
C GLY A 104 5.88 3.82 -18.55
N SER A 105 5.20 2.87 -17.93
CA SER A 105 4.29 3.11 -16.79
C SER A 105 5.08 3.35 -15.50
N LYS A 106 4.40 3.92 -14.49
CA LYS A 106 4.92 4.12 -13.14
C LYS A 106 4.23 3.18 -12.16
N VAL A 107 4.94 2.76 -11.12
CA VAL A 107 4.40 1.89 -10.08
C VAL A 107 4.59 2.48 -8.68
N PHE A 108 3.50 2.57 -7.93
CA PHE A 108 3.47 2.91 -6.51
C PHE A 108 3.00 1.69 -5.72
N VAL A 109 3.49 1.56 -4.49
CA VAL A 109 3.06 0.52 -3.56
C VAL A 109 2.22 1.16 -2.46
N MET A 110 1.02 0.61 -2.21
CA MET A 110 0.19 1.07 -1.10
C MET A 110 0.59 0.37 0.19
N LEU A 111 1.21 1.12 1.11
CA LEU A 111 1.60 0.65 2.43
C LEU A 111 0.43 0.75 3.42
N THR A 112 0.27 -0.26 4.27
CA THR A 112 -0.82 -0.29 5.25
C THR A 112 -0.35 -0.77 6.63
N ALA A 113 -0.95 -0.20 7.66
CA ALA A 113 -0.78 -0.67 9.04
C ALA A 113 -1.59 -1.95 9.33
N MET A 114 -2.66 -2.24 8.60
CA MET A 114 -3.59 -3.37 8.81
C MET A 114 -4.19 -3.48 10.23
N SER A 115 -3.87 -2.56 11.14
CA SER A 115 -4.29 -2.55 12.54
C SER A 115 -5.51 -1.63 12.74
N GLY A 116 -5.94 -1.44 13.98
CA GLY A 116 -7.10 -0.66 14.33
C GLY A 116 -8.35 -1.52 14.53
N ARG A 117 -9.46 -0.89 14.86
CA ARG A 117 -10.71 -1.59 15.21
C ARG A 117 -11.31 -2.44 14.09
N ALA A 118 -10.96 -2.17 12.83
CA ALA A 118 -11.39 -2.97 11.68
C ALA A 118 -10.44 -4.13 11.34
N SER A 119 -9.38 -4.33 12.12
CA SER A 119 -8.54 -5.53 11.98
C SER A 119 -9.36 -6.80 12.28
N ILE A 120 -9.10 -7.85 11.51
CA ILE A 120 -9.66 -9.19 11.77
C ILE A 120 -9.11 -9.82 13.05
N HIS A 121 -8.05 -9.25 13.61
CA HIS A 121 -7.46 -9.67 14.89
C HIS A 121 -7.80 -8.65 15.99
N PRO A 122 -8.68 -9.01 16.95
CA PRO A 122 -9.07 -8.10 18.02
C PRO A 122 -7.94 -7.70 18.97
N THR A 123 -6.79 -8.36 18.87
CA THR A 123 -5.58 -8.05 19.64
C THR A 123 -4.71 -6.98 18.98
N ASP A 124 -4.99 -6.60 17.72
CA ASP A 124 -4.26 -5.56 17.06
C ASP A 124 -4.56 -4.19 17.69
N PRO A 125 -3.55 -3.32 17.82
CA PRO A 125 -3.72 -2.08 18.53
C PRO A 125 -4.55 -1.05 17.74
N ALA A 126 -5.17 -0.13 18.49
CA ALA A 126 -5.91 1.03 17.98
C ALA A 126 -5.42 2.30 18.69
N PRO A 127 -5.74 3.52 18.20
CA PRO A 127 -5.35 4.75 18.90
C PRO A 127 -5.85 4.80 20.34
N SER A 128 -7.07 4.33 20.58
CA SER A 128 -7.68 4.18 21.89
C SER A 128 -8.38 2.84 21.98
N SER A 129 -8.48 2.29 23.20
CA SER A 129 -9.18 1.02 23.41
C SER A 129 -10.65 1.12 23.03
N MET A 130 -11.11 0.25 22.16
CA MET A 130 -12.48 0.25 21.65
C MET A 130 -12.91 -1.12 21.13
N PRO A 131 -14.23 -1.39 21.06
CA PRO A 131 -14.73 -2.64 20.52
C PRO A 131 -14.28 -2.88 19.08
N ASN A 132 -13.79 -4.09 18.82
CA ASN A 132 -13.45 -4.52 17.46
C ASN A 132 -14.71 -4.62 16.60
N VAL A 133 -14.61 -4.29 15.31
CA VAL A 133 -15.77 -4.33 14.38
C VAL A 133 -16.28 -5.74 14.16
N TRP A 134 -15.39 -6.72 14.06
CA TRP A 134 -15.73 -8.09 13.71
C TRP A 134 -16.07 -8.96 14.93
N ASP A 135 -15.52 -8.59 16.11
CA ASP A 135 -15.82 -9.24 17.38
C ASP A 135 -16.03 -8.18 18.47
N PRO A 136 -17.22 -7.56 18.54
CA PRO A 136 -17.51 -6.49 19.49
C PRO A 136 -17.46 -6.92 20.98
N SER A 137 -17.35 -8.20 21.27
CA SER A 137 -17.12 -8.70 22.63
C SER A 137 -15.70 -8.46 23.13
N LYS A 138 -14.78 -8.07 22.23
CA LYS A 138 -13.38 -7.80 22.48
C LYS A 138 -13.02 -6.39 22.12
N ASN A 139 -12.16 -5.77 22.91
CA ASN A 139 -11.59 -4.46 22.60
C ASN A 139 -10.21 -4.63 21.98
N ASN A 140 -9.96 -3.87 20.92
CA ASN A 140 -8.59 -3.60 20.49
C ASN A 140 -7.87 -2.82 21.59
N PRO A 141 -6.62 -3.16 21.95
CA PRO A 141 -5.86 -2.42 22.97
C PRO A 141 -5.45 -1.03 22.46
N GLU A 142 -5.33 -0.09 23.39
CA GLU A 142 -4.74 1.21 23.09
C GLU A 142 -3.24 1.09 22.84
N MET A 143 -2.74 1.78 21.83
CA MET A 143 -1.32 1.87 21.52
C MET A 143 -0.58 2.70 22.57
N SER A 144 0.59 2.24 22.99
CA SER A 144 1.56 3.09 23.67
C SER A 144 2.17 4.10 22.68
N ILE A 145 2.87 5.11 23.18
CA ILE A 145 3.66 6.04 22.34
C ILE A 145 4.77 5.29 21.63
N GLU A 146 5.39 4.32 22.30
CA GLU A 146 6.42 3.45 21.74
C GLU A 146 5.89 2.61 20.56
N ASP A 147 4.65 2.09 20.67
CA ASP A 147 4.00 1.39 19.56
C ASP A 147 3.81 2.33 18.36
N ILE A 148 3.34 3.55 18.59
CA ILE A 148 3.15 4.55 17.52
C ILE A 148 4.48 4.83 16.82
N HIS A 149 5.55 5.08 17.58
CA HIS A 149 6.89 5.30 17.02
C HIS A 149 7.37 4.08 16.22
N GLN A 150 7.09 2.87 16.69
CA GLN A 150 7.45 1.65 15.97
C GLN A 150 6.68 1.52 14.65
N TYR A 151 5.40 1.90 14.59
CA TYR A 151 4.64 1.91 13.33
C TYR A 151 5.19 2.94 12.35
N ILE A 152 5.53 4.14 12.81
CA ILE A 152 6.18 5.18 12.00
C ILE A 152 7.47 4.63 11.38
N GLU A 153 8.31 3.97 12.19
CA GLU A 153 9.56 3.35 11.71
C GLU A 153 9.30 2.25 10.67
N TRP A 154 8.30 1.39 10.87
CA TRP A 154 7.94 0.37 9.88
C TRP A 154 7.47 0.96 8.55
N PHE A 155 6.71 2.05 8.58
CA PHE A 155 6.34 2.77 7.34
C PHE A 155 7.58 3.35 6.64
N ALA A 156 8.51 3.93 7.40
CA ALA A 156 9.75 4.48 6.85
C ALA A 156 10.62 3.37 6.22
N GLN A 157 10.76 2.23 6.89
CA GLN A 157 11.48 1.06 6.37
C GLN A 157 10.82 0.50 5.12
N GLY A 158 9.48 0.39 5.11
CA GLY A 158 8.71 -0.07 3.96
C GLY A 158 8.88 0.85 2.74
N ALA A 159 8.80 2.17 2.95
CA ALA A 159 9.02 3.15 1.89
C ALA A 159 10.45 3.11 1.34
N LYS A 160 11.44 2.93 2.23
CA LYS A 160 12.83 2.77 1.81
C LYS A 160 13.03 1.49 1.00
N ALA A 161 12.49 0.37 1.44
CA ALA A 161 12.59 -0.91 0.73
C ALA A 161 11.95 -0.83 -0.67
N ALA A 162 10.79 -0.20 -0.78
CA ALA A 162 10.14 0.04 -2.07
C ALA A 162 11.02 0.89 -3.01
N LYS A 163 11.60 1.97 -2.50
CA LYS A 163 12.55 2.81 -3.25
C LYS A 163 13.78 2.02 -3.71
N ASP A 164 14.37 1.23 -2.83
CA ASP A 164 15.56 0.42 -3.13
C ASP A 164 15.27 -0.68 -4.18
N ALA A 165 14.00 -1.11 -4.26
CA ALA A 165 13.51 -2.03 -5.29
C ALA A 165 13.24 -1.36 -6.65
N GLY A 166 13.36 -0.03 -6.77
CA GLY A 166 13.07 0.72 -7.99
C GLY A 166 11.60 1.13 -8.15
N ILE A 167 10.77 1.00 -7.12
CA ILE A 167 9.40 1.49 -7.11
C ILE A 167 9.41 3.03 -7.12
N ASP A 168 8.55 3.65 -7.94
CA ASP A 168 8.55 5.10 -8.17
C ASP A 168 7.96 5.91 -7.01
N GLY A 169 7.11 5.31 -6.17
CA GLY A 169 6.51 6.00 -5.03
C GLY A 169 5.75 5.06 -4.11
N VAL A 170 5.29 5.60 -3.00
CA VAL A 170 4.41 4.90 -2.06
C VAL A 170 3.11 5.67 -1.87
N GLU A 171 2.03 4.94 -1.70
CA GLU A 171 0.75 5.44 -1.21
C GLU A 171 0.56 4.97 0.23
N ILE A 172 0.05 5.82 1.10
CA ILE A 172 -0.27 5.45 2.47
C ILE A 172 -1.76 5.17 2.57
N HIS A 173 -2.10 3.95 2.97
CA HIS A 173 -3.48 3.56 3.21
C HIS A 173 -4.01 4.22 4.48
N ALA A 174 -4.58 5.40 4.34
CA ALA A 174 -4.97 6.26 5.44
C ALA A 174 -6.47 6.19 5.79
N VAL A 175 -7.33 5.74 4.87
CA VAL A 175 -8.79 5.72 5.08
C VAL A 175 -9.39 4.39 4.64
N HIS A 176 -10.02 3.66 5.57
CA HIS A 176 -10.78 2.46 5.27
C HIS A 176 -11.64 2.02 6.46
N GLU A 177 -12.60 2.86 6.88
CA GLU A 177 -13.64 2.53 7.87
C GLU A 177 -13.15 1.93 9.20
N GLY A 178 -12.02 2.42 9.73
CA GLY A 178 -11.53 2.00 11.04
C GLY A 178 -10.23 1.22 11.01
N TYR A 179 -9.45 1.29 9.93
CA TYR A 179 -8.03 0.96 10.00
C TYR A 179 -7.26 2.03 10.77
N LEU A 180 -6.03 1.72 11.17
CA LEU A 180 -5.31 2.48 12.18
C LEU A 180 -5.24 3.99 11.90
N LEU A 181 -4.88 4.39 10.68
CA LEU A 181 -4.57 5.80 10.40
C LEU A 181 -5.81 6.70 10.38
N ASP A 182 -6.94 6.22 9.86
CA ASP A 182 -8.17 7.02 9.87
C ASP A 182 -8.73 7.20 11.29
N GLN A 183 -8.46 6.25 12.18
CA GLN A 183 -8.90 6.35 13.57
C GLN A 183 -8.19 7.48 14.33
N PHE A 184 -6.93 7.77 14.04
CA PHE A 184 -6.23 8.91 14.63
C PHE A 184 -6.88 10.25 14.25
N THR A 185 -7.51 10.35 13.10
CA THR A 185 -8.13 11.58 12.60
C THR A 185 -9.56 11.80 13.07
N ILE A 186 -10.19 10.81 13.69
CA ILE A 186 -11.62 10.85 14.07
C ILE A 186 -11.78 10.91 15.57
N ALA A 187 -12.23 12.06 16.10
CA ALA A 187 -12.42 12.29 17.53
C ALA A 187 -13.39 11.30 18.23
N ALA A 188 -14.28 10.64 17.45
CA ALA A 188 -15.12 9.57 17.99
C ALA A 188 -14.31 8.33 18.39
N TRP A 189 -13.20 8.08 17.75
CA TRP A 189 -12.35 6.89 17.92
C TRP A 189 -11.03 7.20 18.60
N ASN A 190 -10.46 8.39 18.37
CA ASN A 190 -9.26 8.84 19.06
C ASN A 190 -9.67 9.58 20.35
N LYS A 191 -9.38 8.98 21.49
CA LYS A 191 -9.63 9.54 22.83
C LYS A 191 -8.35 9.83 23.59
N ARG A 192 -7.22 9.84 22.87
CA ARG A 192 -5.92 10.15 23.45
C ARG A 192 -5.86 11.59 23.96
N ASN A 193 -5.01 11.80 24.97
CA ASN A 193 -4.75 13.12 25.57
C ASN A 193 -3.25 13.49 25.47
N ASP A 194 -2.50 12.79 24.64
CA ASP A 194 -1.10 13.05 24.32
C ASP A 194 -0.96 13.80 22.97
N GLU A 195 0.20 13.75 22.35
CA GLU A 195 0.49 14.47 21.10
C GLU A 195 -0.11 13.84 19.82
N TYR A 196 -0.75 12.67 19.92
CA TYR A 196 -1.30 11.93 18.78
C TYR A 196 -2.83 11.93 18.67
#